data_88ad7e5e46fc19ad99a9a935a87a1c31
#
_entry.id   88ad7e5e46fc19ad99a9a935a87a1c31
#
_cell.length_a   1.000
_cell.length_b   1.000
_cell.length_c   1.000
_cell.angle_alpha   90.00
_cell.angle_beta   90.00
_cell.angle_gamma   90.00
#
_symmetry.space_group_name_H-M   'P 1'
#
loop_
_entity.id
_entity.type
_entity.pdbx_description
1 polymer ?
#
loop_
_entity_poly.entity_id
_entity_poly.type
_entity_poly.pdbx_seq_one_letter_code
_entity_poly.pdbx_strand_id
1 'polypeptide(L)'
;MSGKEDKIFLGKEYMEEGRNALYDNKLDEAALLVQSAIDLFKEIEDVRNHATSLNLMGVIYASLGNESMAIDYYLEGLSLIGEGEYDDIRILFYNNIGSRYHDLKDYHKGLYYFLKSEELLESETVKNNPRYKIWCMVSYLNVLSSYLALDQYDRCYEYIDKLDEYEKYDDNSLYTFGYHVCKYLLFFKTDKKDFVRNNIDILLREAVEDKNVFDQVQNFTDMCTLLKEMGEYNRWYKAISNFESRAKAINNNYLLLFCSQLWMEYFKAVEDEKSYNQMCIRHAELYFKQQEIDTRDRIASIDIKIALQEKEMERKLALKKSNTDALTGLGNRNALTSDLDEVLKEAAKNDYDIGIGVMDIDCFKQENDTYGHIEGDRCLVAVSDILKSLNNIARSYRFGGDEFVVLFPKADDELIKSYALNVQNRLKELDIDNINSAVSDKLTISQGYVLIDYKLVKSCSQLVKYADSALYKVKQNGRNGFYVLGKDEIKL
;
A
#
# COMPACT_ATOMS: atom_id res chain seq x y z
N MET A 1 3.52 21.78 -11.84
CA MET A 1 4.23 20.63 -12.47
C MET A 1 5.51 20.28 -11.69
N SER A 2 6.33 21.21 -11.21
CA SER A 2 7.56 20.92 -10.43
C SER A 2 7.32 20.09 -9.16
N GLY A 3 6.29 20.38 -8.40
CA GLY A 3 6.05 19.71 -7.10
C GLY A 3 5.67 18.21 -7.18
N LYS A 4 5.11 17.71 -8.30
CA LYS A 4 4.81 16.28 -8.47
C LYS A 4 6.07 15.49 -8.85
N GLU A 5 6.90 16.04 -9.71
CA GLU A 5 8.17 15.44 -10.12
C GLU A 5 9.15 15.33 -8.95
N ASP A 6 9.23 16.39 -8.11
CA ASP A 6 10.05 16.40 -6.91
C ASP A 6 9.61 15.32 -5.90
N LYS A 7 8.30 15.11 -5.74
CA LYS A 7 7.75 14.06 -4.87
C LYS A 7 8.02 12.66 -5.41
N ILE A 8 7.94 12.45 -6.73
CA ILE A 8 8.30 11.16 -7.37
C ILE A 8 9.78 10.87 -7.11
N PHE A 9 10.65 11.85 -7.29
CA PHE A 9 12.08 11.69 -7.06
C PHE A 9 12.36 11.30 -5.60
N LEU A 10 11.83 12.07 -4.65
CA LEU A 10 12.01 11.82 -3.21
C LEU A 10 11.43 10.46 -2.78
N GLY A 11 10.25 10.08 -3.28
CA GLY A 11 9.67 8.77 -2.99
C GLY A 11 10.53 7.60 -3.50
N LYS A 12 11.15 7.74 -4.67
CA LYS A 12 12.10 6.74 -5.21
C LYS A 12 13.39 6.68 -4.39
N GLU A 13 13.90 7.82 -3.92
CA GLU A 13 15.04 7.89 -3.03
C GLU A 13 14.76 7.14 -1.71
N TYR A 14 13.63 7.39 -1.07
CA TYR A 14 13.21 6.64 0.12
C TYR A 14 13.07 5.13 -0.12
N MET A 15 12.58 4.73 -1.30
CA MET A 15 12.51 3.30 -1.64
C MET A 15 13.88 2.67 -1.81
N GLU A 16 14.84 3.38 -2.40
CA GLU A 16 16.20 2.88 -2.59
C GLU A 16 16.94 2.79 -1.26
N GLU A 17 16.86 3.82 -0.43
CA GLU A 17 17.42 3.82 0.92
C GLU A 17 16.79 2.73 1.79
N GLY A 18 15.45 2.56 1.73
CA GLY A 18 14.75 1.50 2.43
C GLY A 18 15.19 0.10 2.00
N ARG A 19 15.46 -0.10 0.71
CA ARG A 19 16.00 -1.36 0.20
C ARG A 19 17.43 -1.61 0.69
N ASN A 20 18.27 -0.58 0.71
CA ASN A 20 19.62 -0.68 1.23
C ASN A 20 19.61 -1.00 2.73
N ALA A 21 18.74 -0.35 3.49
CA ALA A 21 18.55 -0.64 4.92
C ALA A 21 18.08 -2.08 5.16
N LEU A 22 17.18 -2.62 4.31
CA LEU A 22 16.78 -4.02 4.35
C LEU A 22 17.97 -4.96 4.14
N TYR A 23 18.81 -4.70 3.13
CA TYR A 23 20.02 -5.50 2.89
C TYR A 23 21.04 -5.42 4.03
N ASP A 24 21.10 -4.28 4.71
CA ASP A 24 21.94 -4.05 5.90
C ASP A 24 21.32 -4.66 7.17
N ASN A 25 20.15 -5.31 7.08
CA ASN A 25 19.38 -5.86 8.19
C ASN A 25 18.92 -4.80 9.22
N LYS A 26 18.73 -3.55 8.79
CA LYS A 26 18.19 -2.45 9.59
C LYS A 26 16.68 -2.31 9.34
N LEU A 27 15.93 -3.31 9.79
CA LEU A 27 14.53 -3.51 9.40
C LEU A 27 13.61 -2.36 9.83
N ASP A 28 13.86 -1.76 11.01
CA ASP A 28 13.10 -0.60 11.51
C ASP A 28 13.28 0.63 10.61
N GLU A 29 14.54 0.93 10.26
CA GLU A 29 14.88 2.03 9.37
C GLU A 29 14.28 1.81 7.97
N ALA A 30 14.37 0.59 7.44
CA ALA A 30 13.79 0.20 6.18
C ALA A 30 12.26 0.44 6.16
N ALA A 31 11.55 0.03 7.21
CA ALA A 31 10.10 0.20 7.31
C ALA A 31 9.68 1.68 7.32
N LEU A 32 10.39 2.53 8.07
CA LEU A 32 10.10 3.97 8.15
C LEU A 32 10.33 4.69 6.82
N LEU A 33 11.42 4.36 6.12
CA LEU A 33 11.74 4.91 4.81
C LEU A 33 10.69 4.50 3.77
N VAL A 34 10.37 3.20 3.69
CA VAL A 34 9.38 2.69 2.74
C VAL A 34 7.98 3.22 3.05
N GLN A 35 7.62 3.43 4.33
CA GLN A 35 6.36 4.09 4.68
C GLN A 35 6.31 5.53 4.17
N SER A 36 7.41 6.26 4.27
CA SER A 36 7.48 7.63 3.73
C SER A 36 7.30 7.64 2.20
N ALA A 37 7.83 6.64 1.49
CA ALA A 37 7.60 6.47 0.06
C ALA A 37 6.12 6.16 -0.25
N ILE A 38 5.49 5.24 0.49
CA ILE A 38 4.06 4.90 0.37
C ILE A 38 3.20 6.16 0.50
N ASP A 39 3.44 6.98 1.54
CA ASP A 39 2.68 8.21 1.79
C ASP A 39 2.79 9.20 0.63
N LEU A 40 3.99 9.41 0.10
CA LEU A 40 4.22 10.29 -1.03
C LEU A 40 3.53 9.80 -2.32
N PHE A 41 3.71 8.51 -2.67
CA PHE A 41 3.12 7.97 -3.89
C PHE A 41 1.59 7.90 -3.82
N LYS A 42 1.03 7.66 -2.64
CA LYS A 42 -0.40 7.74 -2.38
C LYS A 42 -0.94 9.16 -2.57
N GLU A 43 -0.23 10.18 -2.06
CA GLU A 43 -0.62 11.59 -2.19
C GLU A 43 -0.66 12.06 -3.64
N ILE A 44 0.30 11.63 -4.47
CA ILE A 44 0.39 12.02 -5.88
C ILE A 44 -0.35 11.08 -6.84
N GLU A 45 -1.04 10.07 -6.30
CA GLU A 45 -1.77 9.05 -7.06
C GLU A 45 -0.86 8.29 -8.07
N ASP A 46 0.38 7.98 -7.67
CA ASP A 46 1.30 7.13 -8.45
C ASP A 46 1.10 5.66 -8.09
N VAL A 47 0.13 5.03 -8.75
CA VAL A 47 -0.27 3.63 -8.49
C VAL A 47 0.90 2.65 -8.62
N ARG A 48 1.74 2.80 -9.64
CA ARG A 48 2.88 1.90 -9.88
C ARG A 48 3.89 1.90 -8.74
N ASN A 49 4.38 3.08 -8.37
CA ASN A 49 5.37 3.20 -7.31
C ASN A 49 4.75 2.92 -5.93
N HIS A 50 3.48 3.25 -5.70
CA HIS A 50 2.75 2.91 -4.48
C HIS A 50 2.67 1.38 -4.30
N ALA A 51 2.22 0.63 -5.32
CA ALA A 51 2.17 -0.83 -5.28
C ALA A 51 3.55 -1.47 -5.07
N THR A 52 4.59 -0.93 -5.75
CA THR A 52 5.96 -1.42 -5.57
C THR A 52 6.47 -1.19 -4.15
N SER A 53 6.10 -0.07 -3.51
CA SER A 53 6.44 0.22 -2.11
C SER A 53 5.73 -0.72 -1.14
N LEU A 54 4.45 -1.02 -1.38
CA LEU A 54 3.69 -2.00 -0.59
C LEU A 54 4.32 -3.40 -0.69
N ASN A 55 4.78 -3.81 -1.88
CA ASN A 55 5.51 -5.07 -2.02
C ASN A 55 6.80 -5.10 -1.19
N LEU A 56 7.58 -4.03 -1.22
CA LEU A 56 8.81 -3.92 -0.40
C LEU A 56 8.49 -3.94 1.10
N MET A 57 7.43 -3.24 1.53
CA MET A 57 6.98 -3.28 2.92
C MET A 57 6.60 -4.70 3.36
N GLY A 58 5.89 -5.46 2.50
CA GLY A 58 5.58 -6.87 2.75
C GLY A 58 6.84 -7.73 2.92
N VAL A 59 7.88 -7.51 2.12
CA VAL A 59 9.17 -8.20 2.27
C VAL A 59 9.85 -7.85 3.60
N ILE A 60 9.82 -6.58 4.02
CA ILE A 60 10.37 -6.15 5.31
C ILE A 60 9.66 -6.86 6.47
N TYR A 61 8.33 -6.90 6.47
CA TYR A 61 7.57 -7.58 7.53
C TYR A 61 7.77 -9.11 7.52
N ALA A 62 7.92 -9.72 6.35
CA ALA A 62 8.33 -11.12 6.25
C ALA A 62 9.70 -11.35 6.90
N SER A 63 10.67 -10.46 6.66
CA SER A 63 12.01 -10.51 7.28
C SER A 63 11.97 -10.31 8.80
N LEU A 64 10.98 -9.55 9.31
CA LEU A 64 10.69 -9.41 10.75
C LEU A 64 9.97 -10.63 11.35
N GLY A 65 9.69 -11.68 10.56
CA GLY A 65 8.91 -12.84 10.99
C GLY A 65 7.42 -12.55 11.23
N ASN A 66 6.90 -11.43 10.71
CA ASN A 66 5.50 -11.05 10.82
C ASN A 66 4.73 -11.38 9.54
N GLU A 67 4.43 -12.66 9.36
CA GLU A 67 3.77 -13.20 8.17
C GLU A 67 2.40 -12.56 7.90
N SER A 68 1.63 -12.25 8.96
CA SER A 68 0.31 -11.65 8.82
C SER A 68 0.40 -10.26 8.18
N MET A 69 1.30 -9.41 8.69
CA MET A 69 1.51 -8.07 8.13
C MET A 69 2.07 -8.12 6.71
N ALA A 70 2.98 -9.06 6.44
CA ALA A 70 3.51 -9.24 5.09
C ALA A 70 2.39 -9.54 4.08
N ILE A 71 1.50 -10.48 4.41
CA ILE A 71 0.34 -10.84 3.58
C ILE A 71 -0.61 -9.65 3.44
N ASP A 72 -0.89 -8.89 4.50
CA ASP A 72 -1.77 -7.73 4.45
C ASP A 72 -1.25 -6.69 3.42
N TYR A 73 0.05 -6.37 3.44
CA TYR A 73 0.66 -5.45 2.47
C TYR A 73 0.64 -5.98 1.03
N TYR A 74 0.86 -7.29 0.83
CA TYR A 74 0.76 -7.89 -0.51
C TYR A 74 -0.68 -7.83 -1.04
N LEU A 75 -1.69 -8.09 -0.20
CA LEU A 75 -3.09 -8.02 -0.59
C LEU A 75 -3.55 -6.59 -0.85
N GLU A 76 -3.09 -5.62 -0.05
CA GLU A 76 -3.34 -4.19 -0.29
C GLU A 76 -2.77 -3.77 -1.65
N GLY A 77 -1.52 -4.15 -1.95
CA GLY A 77 -0.89 -3.89 -3.24
C GLY A 77 -1.66 -4.50 -4.41
N LEU A 78 -2.10 -5.76 -4.29
CA LEU A 78 -2.93 -6.41 -5.30
C LEU A 78 -4.28 -5.72 -5.50
N SER A 79 -4.89 -5.20 -4.43
CA SER A 79 -6.17 -4.48 -4.52
C SER A 79 -6.05 -3.11 -5.18
N LEU A 80 -4.87 -2.50 -5.10
CA LEU A 80 -4.58 -1.19 -5.68
C LEU A 80 -4.42 -1.25 -7.20
N ILE A 81 -3.84 -2.35 -7.72
CA ILE A 81 -3.56 -2.53 -9.14
C ILE A 81 -4.67 -3.33 -9.82
N GLY A 82 -5.31 -2.74 -10.83
CA GLY A 82 -6.29 -3.43 -11.66
C GLY A 82 -5.66 -4.56 -12.51
N GLU A 83 -6.46 -5.32 -13.26
CA GLU A 83 -5.98 -6.36 -14.17
C GLU A 83 -5.38 -5.77 -15.44
N GLY A 84 -4.24 -6.32 -15.89
CA GLY A 84 -3.61 -6.05 -17.19
C GLY A 84 -2.52 -4.99 -17.18
N GLU A 85 -2.76 -3.79 -16.67
CA GLU A 85 -1.82 -2.66 -16.80
C GLU A 85 -0.52 -2.84 -15.98
N TYR A 86 -0.61 -3.50 -14.80
CA TYR A 86 0.49 -3.65 -13.85
C TYR A 86 0.87 -5.11 -13.60
N ASP A 87 0.74 -5.98 -14.60
CA ASP A 87 1.04 -7.41 -14.46
C ASP A 87 2.50 -7.67 -14.08
N ASP A 88 3.40 -6.80 -14.50
CA ASP A 88 4.83 -6.83 -14.13
C ASP A 88 5.08 -6.57 -12.63
N ILE A 89 4.13 -5.93 -11.93
CA ILE A 89 4.18 -5.77 -10.47
C ILE A 89 3.38 -6.90 -9.80
N ARG A 90 2.26 -7.31 -10.39
CA ARG A 90 1.39 -8.37 -9.87
C ARG A 90 2.14 -9.70 -9.74
N ILE A 91 3.04 -9.99 -10.69
CA ILE A 91 3.90 -11.17 -10.66
C ILE A 91 4.74 -11.26 -9.37
N LEU A 92 5.22 -10.11 -8.87
CA LEU A 92 5.99 -10.05 -7.63
C LEU A 92 5.13 -10.41 -6.41
N PHE A 93 3.92 -9.89 -6.34
CA PHE A 93 2.99 -10.20 -5.26
C PHE A 93 2.64 -11.69 -5.22
N TYR A 94 2.30 -12.28 -6.37
CA TYR A 94 1.95 -13.70 -6.42
C TYR A 94 3.12 -14.59 -6.03
N ASN A 95 4.33 -14.29 -6.48
CA ASN A 95 5.52 -15.03 -6.06
C ASN A 95 5.77 -14.90 -4.55
N ASN A 96 5.66 -13.69 -3.99
CA ASN A 96 5.88 -13.49 -2.56
C ASN A 96 4.83 -14.19 -1.71
N ILE A 97 3.55 -14.10 -2.07
CA ILE A 97 2.48 -14.82 -1.36
C ILE A 97 2.68 -16.34 -1.48
N GLY A 98 2.99 -16.84 -2.68
CA GLY A 98 3.28 -18.24 -2.92
C GLY A 98 4.43 -18.76 -2.07
N SER A 99 5.52 -17.97 -1.95
CA SER A 99 6.67 -18.31 -1.11
C SER A 99 6.30 -18.42 0.38
N ARG A 100 5.45 -17.50 0.90
CA ARG A 100 4.98 -17.60 2.29
C ARG A 100 4.23 -18.90 2.56
N TYR A 101 3.33 -19.31 1.66
CA TYR A 101 2.65 -20.61 1.79
C TYR A 101 3.60 -21.80 1.67
N HIS A 102 4.59 -21.71 0.77
CA HIS A 102 5.60 -22.74 0.59
C HIS A 102 6.46 -22.91 1.85
N ASP A 103 6.89 -21.84 2.48
CA ASP A 103 7.66 -21.84 3.74
C ASP A 103 6.86 -22.48 4.88
N LEU A 104 5.54 -22.28 4.89
CA LEU A 104 4.61 -22.93 5.83
C LEU A 104 4.27 -24.39 5.45
N LYS A 105 4.87 -24.93 4.37
CA LYS A 105 4.63 -26.27 3.80
C LYS A 105 3.20 -26.49 3.30
N ASP A 106 2.42 -25.43 3.04
CA ASP A 106 1.17 -25.50 2.30
C ASP A 106 1.45 -25.39 0.79
N TYR A 107 2.08 -26.46 0.25
CA TYR A 107 2.53 -26.50 -1.13
C TYR A 107 1.40 -26.36 -2.16
N HIS A 108 0.17 -26.77 -1.80
CA HIS A 108 -1.00 -26.61 -2.67
C HIS A 108 -1.35 -25.12 -2.87
N LYS A 109 -1.39 -24.33 -1.79
CA LYS A 109 -1.64 -22.91 -1.91
C LYS A 109 -0.44 -22.17 -2.50
N GLY A 110 0.78 -22.56 -2.14
CA GLY A 110 1.99 -22.04 -2.78
C GLY A 110 1.93 -22.20 -4.30
N LEU A 111 1.68 -23.42 -4.78
CA LEU A 111 1.53 -23.75 -6.19
C LEU A 111 0.43 -22.91 -6.86
N TYR A 112 -0.73 -22.73 -6.21
CA TYR A 112 -1.81 -21.92 -6.77
C TYR A 112 -1.37 -20.48 -7.10
N TYR A 113 -0.62 -19.83 -6.19
CA TYR A 113 -0.13 -18.47 -6.44
C TYR A 113 1.02 -18.44 -7.46
N PHE A 114 1.90 -19.44 -7.45
CA PHE A 114 2.96 -19.53 -8.45
C PHE A 114 2.42 -19.76 -9.86
N LEU A 115 1.36 -20.55 -10.03
CA LEU A 115 0.69 -20.71 -11.33
C LEU A 115 0.03 -19.39 -11.78
N LYS A 116 -0.55 -18.62 -10.87
CA LYS A 116 -1.03 -17.26 -11.20
C LYS A 116 0.10 -16.33 -11.63
N SER A 117 1.28 -16.46 -11.04
CA SER A 117 2.46 -15.71 -11.48
C SER A 117 2.90 -16.17 -12.88
N GLU A 118 2.89 -17.46 -13.16
CA GLU A 118 3.24 -18.03 -14.48
C GLU A 118 2.27 -17.54 -15.56
N GLU A 119 0.96 -17.52 -15.31
CA GLU A 119 -0.04 -17.01 -16.26
C GLU A 119 0.27 -15.58 -16.73
N LEU A 120 0.84 -14.74 -15.86
CA LEU A 120 1.19 -13.36 -16.19
C LEU A 120 2.42 -13.24 -17.10
N LEU A 121 3.23 -14.28 -17.26
CA LEU A 121 4.39 -14.26 -18.17
C LEU A 121 3.98 -14.05 -19.64
N GLU A 122 2.73 -14.35 -19.98
CA GLU A 122 2.19 -14.12 -21.32
C GLU A 122 1.74 -12.66 -21.56
N SER A 123 1.65 -11.84 -20.53
CA SER A 123 1.24 -10.43 -20.63
C SER A 123 2.28 -9.59 -21.36
N GLU A 124 1.83 -8.67 -22.20
CA GLU A 124 2.67 -7.73 -22.95
C GLU A 124 3.55 -6.86 -22.04
N THR A 125 3.01 -6.42 -20.90
CA THR A 125 3.75 -5.59 -19.93
C THR A 125 4.90 -6.37 -19.28
N VAL A 126 4.72 -7.68 -19.10
CA VAL A 126 5.75 -8.58 -18.56
C VAL A 126 6.80 -8.91 -19.62
N LYS A 127 6.38 -9.28 -20.82
CA LYS A 127 7.30 -9.65 -21.93
C LYS A 127 8.23 -8.51 -22.34
N ASN A 128 7.75 -7.28 -22.28
CA ASN A 128 8.53 -6.09 -22.62
C ASN A 128 9.43 -5.59 -21.47
N ASN A 129 9.34 -6.19 -20.29
CA ASN A 129 10.17 -5.79 -19.15
C ASN A 129 11.60 -6.36 -19.26
N PRO A 130 12.65 -5.55 -18.99
CA PRO A 130 14.03 -6.04 -19.02
C PRO A 130 14.30 -7.25 -18.11
N ARG A 131 13.47 -7.46 -17.07
CA ARG A 131 13.58 -8.59 -16.14
C ARG A 131 12.78 -9.82 -16.55
N TYR A 132 12.18 -9.85 -17.73
CA TYR A 132 11.32 -10.94 -18.19
C TYR A 132 11.93 -12.33 -18.00
N LYS A 133 13.18 -12.51 -18.44
CA LYS A 133 13.88 -13.80 -18.32
C LYS A 133 14.05 -14.24 -16.86
N ILE A 134 14.37 -13.31 -15.97
CA ILE A 134 14.50 -13.58 -14.53
C ILE A 134 13.14 -14.01 -13.95
N TRP A 135 12.06 -13.34 -14.34
CA TRP A 135 10.72 -13.70 -13.87
C TRP A 135 10.27 -15.06 -14.38
N CYS A 136 10.61 -15.43 -15.63
CA CYS A 136 10.38 -16.78 -16.14
C CYS A 136 11.11 -17.82 -15.30
N MET A 137 12.41 -17.63 -15.03
CA MET A 137 13.20 -18.55 -14.20
C MET A 137 12.62 -18.69 -12.79
N VAL A 138 12.32 -17.58 -12.11
CA VAL A 138 11.75 -17.59 -10.75
C VAL A 138 10.41 -18.31 -10.73
N SER A 139 9.51 -17.95 -11.64
CA SER A 139 8.15 -18.55 -11.65
C SER A 139 8.21 -20.04 -11.96
N TYR A 140 8.97 -20.45 -12.97
CA TYR A 140 9.11 -21.88 -13.32
C TYR A 140 9.81 -22.68 -12.23
N LEU A 141 10.84 -22.12 -11.57
CA LEU A 141 11.52 -22.79 -10.46
C LEU A 141 10.59 -22.98 -9.24
N ASN A 142 9.81 -21.95 -8.89
CA ASN A 142 8.84 -22.01 -7.80
C ASN A 142 7.76 -23.07 -8.08
N VAL A 143 7.25 -23.15 -9.31
CA VAL A 143 6.29 -24.19 -9.71
C VAL A 143 6.92 -25.58 -9.67
N LEU A 144 8.13 -25.73 -10.23
CA LEU A 144 8.89 -26.98 -10.18
C LEU A 144 9.10 -27.48 -8.74
N SER A 145 9.56 -26.61 -7.86
CA SER A 145 9.78 -26.92 -6.44
C SER A 145 8.48 -27.36 -5.75
N SER A 146 7.34 -26.71 -6.07
CA SER A 146 6.05 -27.10 -5.52
C SER A 146 5.57 -28.45 -6.03
N TYR A 147 5.68 -28.74 -7.33
CA TYR A 147 5.34 -30.05 -7.89
C TYR A 147 6.23 -31.16 -7.33
N LEU A 148 7.51 -30.88 -7.15
CA LEU A 148 8.46 -31.82 -6.56
C LEU A 148 8.10 -32.15 -5.09
N ALA A 149 7.72 -31.12 -4.31
CA ALA A 149 7.27 -31.29 -2.92
C ALA A 149 5.92 -32.03 -2.80
N LEU A 150 5.11 -32.02 -3.87
CA LEU A 150 3.84 -32.75 -3.97
C LEU A 150 3.97 -34.11 -4.65
N ASP A 151 5.20 -34.59 -4.93
CA ASP A 151 5.52 -35.85 -5.63
C ASP A 151 4.87 -35.97 -7.03
N GLN A 152 4.58 -34.84 -7.70
CA GLN A 152 3.99 -34.79 -9.03
C GLN A 152 5.08 -34.78 -10.13
N TYR A 153 5.85 -35.86 -10.22
CA TYR A 153 7.08 -35.94 -11.04
C TYR A 153 6.84 -35.74 -12.55
N ASP A 154 5.70 -36.21 -13.10
CA ASP A 154 5.41 -36.02 -14.51
C ASP A 154 5.31 -34.52 -14.86
N ARG A 155 4.74 -33.71 -13.98
CA ARG A 155 4.68 -32.27 -14.14
C ARG A 155 6.03 -31.60 -14.02
N CYS A 156 6.91 -32.12 -13.15
CA CYS A 156 8.24 -31.57 -12.98
C CYS A 156 9.05 -31.59 -14.29
N TYR A 157 8.91 -32.61 -15.13
CA TYR A 157 9.65 -32.71 -16.40
C TYR A 157 9.29 -31.56 -17.36
N GLU A 158 8.03 -31.12 -17.41
CA GLU A 158 7.62 -29.97 -18.24
C GLU A 158 8.38 -28.70 -17.86
N TYR A 159 8.63 -28.50 -16.57
CA TYR A 159 9.35 -27.33 -16.05
C TYR A 159 10.86 -27.45 -16.15
N ILE A 160 11.41 -28.66 -16.12
CA ILE A 160 12.83 -28.91 -16.43
C ILE A 160 13.12 -28.48 -17.87
N ASP A 161 12.28 -28.89 -18.83
CA ASP A 161 12.47 -28.54 -20.24
C ASP A 161 12.40 -27.00 -20.47
N LYS A 162 11.45 -26.32 -19.79
CA LYS A 162 11.36 -24.85 -19.82
C LYS A 162 12.63 -24.20 -19.24
N LEU A 163 13.09 -24.65 -18.08
CA LEU A 163 14.24 -24.08 -17.36
C LEU A 163 15.56 -24.34 -18.09
N ASP A 164 15.74 -25.49 -18.76
CA ASP A 164 16.92 -25.79 -19.60
C ASP A 164 17.12 -24.78 -20.73
N GLU A 165 16.05 -24.15 -21.23
CA GLU A 165 16.14 -23.08 -22.21
C GLU A 165 16.70 -21.79 -21.60
N TYR A 166 16.36 -21.50 -20.34
CA TYR A 166 16.75 -20.26 -19.65
C TYR A 166 18.11 -20.36 -18.97
N GLU A 167 18.59 -21.54 -18.59
CA GLU A 167 19.91 -21.76 -17.99
C GLU A 167 21.04 -21.13 -18.84
N LYS A 168 20.91 -21.19 -20.16
CA LYS A 168 21.89 -20.64 -21.14
C LYS A 168 22.00 -19.11 -21.09
N TYR A 169 21.07 -18.43 -20.45
CA TYR A 169 20.97 -16.96 -20.39
C TYR A 169 21.24 -16.40 -18.99
N ASP A 170 21.51 -17.27 -18.00
CA ASP A 170 21.80 -16.84 -16.64
C ASP A 170 23.29 -16.53 -16.48
N ASP A 171 23.65 -15.26 -16.69
CA ASP A 171 25.01 -14.75 -16.40
C ASP A 171 25.31 -14.63 -14.90
N ASN A 172 24.30 -14.86 -14.01
CA ASN A 172 24.38 -14.52 -12.58
C ASN A 172 24.27 -15.70 -11.61
N SER A 173 24.19 -16.94 -12.01
CA SER A 173 24.10 -18.14 -11.11
C SER A 173 23.08 -18.08 -9.96
N LEU A 174 22.27 -17.02 -9.86
CA LEU A 174 21.42 -16.74 -8.70
C LEU A 174 20.34 -17.83 -8.47
N TYR A 175 19.84 -18.43 -9.54
CA TYR A 175 18.80 -19.47 -9.49
C TYR A 175 19.28 -20.83 -9.96
N THR A 176 20.50 -20.93 -10.50
CA THR A 176 21.07 -22.12 -11.09
C THR A 176 21.23 -23.24 -10.06
N PHE A 177 21.71 -22.93 -8.86
CA PHE A 177 21.85 -23.92 -7.80
C PHE A 177 20.50 -24.53 -7.38
N GLY A 178 19.48 -23.70 -7.14
CA GLY A 178 18.12 -24.18 -6.81
C GLY A 178 17.53 -25.05 -7.91
N TYR A 179 17.73 -24.65 -9.17
CA TYR A 179 17.28 -25.42 -10.33
C TYR A 179 17.96 -26.80 -10.38
N HIS A 180 19.29 -26.85 -10.27
CA HIS A 180 20.02 -28.12 -10.29
C HIS A 180 19.66 -29.02 -9.10
N VAL A 181 19.42 -28.46 -7.93
CA VAL A 181 18.93 -29.23 -6.78
C VAL A 181 17.58 -29.88 -7.09
N CYS A 182 16.61 -29.13 -7.59
CA CYS A 182 15.30 -29.67 -7.97
C CYS A 182 15.41 -30.74 -9.06
N LYS A 183 16.23 -30.48 -10.11
CA LYS A 183 16.48 -31.41 -11.22
C LYS A 183 17.12 -32.72 -10.74
N TYR A 184 18.11 -32.66 -9.86
CA TYR A 184 18.80 -33.84 -9.36
C TYR A 184 17.96 -34.63 -8.37
N LEU A 185 17.16 -33.98 -7.53
CA LEU A 185 16.16 -34.64 -6.70
C LEU A 185 15.14 -35.40 -7.55
N LEU A 186 14.58 -34.76 -8.58
CA LEU A 186 13.65 -35.41 -9.51
C LEU A 186 14.31 -36.62 -10.16
N PHE A 187 15.52 -36.48 -10.70
CA PHE A 187 16.25 -37.56 -11.37
C PHE A 187 16.59 -38.70 -10.42
N PHE A 188 16.92 -38.40 -9.18
CA PHE A 188 17.18 -39.43 -8.16
C PHE A 188 15.91 -40.21 -7.81
N LYS A 189 14.76 -39.53 -7.76
CA LYS A 189 13.46 -40.16 -7.46
C LYS A 189 12.85 -40.92 -8.65
N THR A 190 13.29 -40.64 -9.88
CA THR A 190 12.71 -41.16 -11.14
C THR A 190 13.69 -42.04 -11.95
N ASP A 191 14.47 -42.90 -11.29
CA ASP A 191 15.37 -43.88 -11.92
C ASP A 191 16.56 -43.36 -12.73
N LYS A 192 16.90 -42.08 -12.69
CA LYS A 192 18.12 -41.50 -13.27
C LYS A 192 19.25 -41.34 -12.25
N LYS A 193 19.34 -42.28 -11.31
CA LYS A 193 20.30 -42.22 -10.16
C LYS A 193 21.76 -42.15 -10.61
N ASP A 194 22.11 -42.84 -11.69
CA ASP A 194 23.48 -42.83 -12.18
C ASP A 194 23.89 -41.46 -12.77
N PHE A 195 22.96 -40.74 -13.40
CA PHE A 195 23.21 -39.36 -13.82
C PHE A 195 23.56 -38.50 -12.59
N VAL A 196 22.76 -38.58 -11.52
CA VAL A 196 22.99 -37.78 -10.30
C VAL A 196 24.34 -38.12 -9.66
N ARG A 197 24.70 -39.41 -9.54
CA ARG A 197 25.99 -39.82 -9.00
C ARG A 197 27.17 -39.26 -9.74
N ASN A 198 27.10 -39.22 -11.09
CA ASN A 198 28.16 -38.75 -11.93
C ASN A 198 28.30 -37.20 -11.95
N ASN A 199 27.25 -36.48 -11.57
CA ASN A 199 27.21 -35.03 -11.67
C ASN A 199 27.08 -34.30 -10.30
N ILE A 200 27.00 -35.03 -9.18
CA ILE A 200 26.77 -34.45 -7.84
C ILE A 200 27.82 -33.41 -7.44
N ASP A 201 29.05 -33.51 -7.97
CA ASP A 201 30.12 -32.56 -7.69
C ASP A 201 29.84 -31.16 -8.29
N ILE A 202 28.91 -31.04 -9.25
CA ILE A 202 28.42 -29.76 -9.77
C ILE A 202 27.65 -29.04 -8.64
N LEU A 203 26.68 -29.71 -8.04
CA LEU A 203 25.89 -29.12 -6.92
C LEU A 203 26.80 -28.67 -5.77
N LEU A 204 27.80 -29.49 -5.42
CA LEU A 204 28.72 -29.15 -4.33
C LEU A 204 29.54 -27.90 -4.63
N ARG A 205 29.91 -27.68 -5.89
CA ARG A 205 30.62 -26.48 -6.34
C ARG A 205 29.71 -25.25 -6.28
N GLU A 206 28.53 -25.36 -6.85
CA GLU A 206 27.55 -24.29 -6.87
C GLU A 206 27.15 -23.84 -5.45
N ALA A 207 26.92 -24.79 -4.54
CA ALA A 207 26.64 -24.50 -3.13
C ALA A 207 27.77 -23.70 -2.44
N VAL A 208 29.01 -23.78 -2.91
CA VAL A 208 30.15 -23.03 -2.38
C VAL A 208 30.27 -21.65 -3.04
N GLU A 209 30.03 -21.58 -4.35
CA GLU A 209 30.20 -20.36 -5.15
C GLU A 209 29.07 -19.35 -4.95
N ASP A 210 27.87 -19.81 -4.58
CA ASP A 210 26.73 -18.95 -4.33
C ASP A 210 26.99 -18.04 -3.12
N LYS A 211 26.85 -16.72 -3.35
CA LYS A 211 27.07 -15.69 -2.30
C LYS A 211 25.91 -15.52 -1.35
N ASN A 212 24.70 -15.91 -1.77
CA ASN A 212 23.48 -15.70 -0.99
C ASN A 212 23.11 -16.90 -0.11
N VAL A 213 23.75 -17.00 1.03
CA VAL A 213 23.57 -18.14 1.97
C VAL A 213 22.16 -18.23 2.55
N PHE A 214 21.45 -17.10 2.67
CA PHE A 214 20.11 -17.06 3.27
C PHE A 214 19.04 -17.68 2.37
N ASP A 215 19.04 -17.31 1.10
CA ASP A 215 18.02 -17.78 0.16
C ASP A 215 18.23 -19.25 -0.24
N GLN A 216 19.40 -19.80 0.13
CA GLN A 216 19.78 -21.17 -0.24
C GLN A 216 19.50 -22.22 0.86
N VAL A 217 18.96 -21.84 2.02
CA VAL A 217 18.74 -22.78 3.15
C VAL A 217 17.92 -24.00 2.74
N GLN A 218 16.81 -23.81 1.99
CA GLN A 218 15.98 -24.92 1.54
C GLN A 218 16.70 -25.78 0.50
N ASN A 219 17.29 -25.15 -0.53
CA ASN A 219 18.05 -25.86 -1.57
C ASN A 219 19.22 -26.65 -0.97
N PHE A 220 19.87 -26.08 0.03
CA PHE A 220 20.96 -26.75 0.74
C PHE A 220 20.47 -27.94 1.58
N THR A 221 19.31 -27.83 2.22
CA THR A 221 18.64 -28.94 2.93
C THR A 221 18.33 -30.07 1.97
N ASP A 222 17.78 -29.76 0.81
CA ASP A 222 17.40 -30.72 -0.21
C ASP A 222 18.63 -31.41 -0.81
N MET A 223 19.72 -30.69 -1.03
CA MET A 223 21.01 -31.28 -1.42
C MET A 223 21.57 -32.21 -0.33
N CYS A 224 21.51 -31.82 0.94
CA CYS A 224 21.94 -32.66 2.05
C CYS A 224 21.11 -33.96 2.15
N THR A 225 19.80 -33.86 1.93
CA THR A 225 18.88 -35.00 1.89
C THR A 225 19.27 -35.93 0.73
N LEU A 226 19.53 -35.41 -0.43
CA LEU A 226 20.01 -36.18 -1.60
C LEU A 226 21.32 -36.93 -1.29
N LEU A 227 22.31 -36.24 -0.73
CA LEU A 227 23.61 -36.85 -0.35
C LEU A 227 23.44 -37.96 0.69
N LYS A 228 22.53 -37.78 1.65
CA LYS A 228 22.18 -38.80 2.67
C LYS A 228 21.56 -40.04 2.01
N GLU A 229 20.56 -39.86 1.13
CA GLU A 229 19.88 -40.95 0.44
C GLU A 229 20.81 -41.71 -0.52
N MET A 230 21.82 -41.03 -1.06
CA MET A 230 22.88 -41.63 -1.89
C MET A 230 23.93 -42.37 -1.08
N GLY A 231 24.00 -42.20 0.25
CA GLY A 231 25.07 -42.72 1.11
C GLY A 231 26.40 -41.99 0.98
N GLU A 232 26.39 -40.76 0.43
CA GLU A 232 27.59 -39.95 0.16
C GLU A 232 28.04 -39.14 1.41
N TYR A 233 28.23 -39.84 2.53
CA TYR A 233 28.50 -39.24 3.84
C TYR A 233 29.71 -38.31 3.87
N ASN A 234 30.80 -38.64 3.16
CA ASN A 234 31.98 -37.76 3.09
C ASN A 234 31.71 -36.45 2.40
N ARG A 235 30.91 -36.47 1.33
CA ARG A 235 30.49 -35.26 0.59
C ARG A 235 29.52 -34.44 1.43
N TRP A 236 28.60 -35.09 2.13
CA TRP A 236 27.65 -34.48 3.05
C TRP A 236 28.37 -33.75 4.19
N TYR A 237 29.34 -34.37 4.85
CA TYR A 237 30.18 -33.76 5.88
C TYR A 237 30.86 -32.46 5.36
N LYS A 238 31.51 -32.55 4.20
CA LYS A 238 32.22 -31.41 3.60
C LYS A 238 31.25 -30.25 3.27
N ALA A 239 30.07 -30.56 2.74
CA ALA A 239 29.07 -29.59 2.42
C ALA A 239 28.60 -28.81 3.67
N ILE A 240 28.21 -29.52 4.74
CA ILE A 240 27.79 -28.87 6.01
C ILE A 240 28.94 -28.07 6.61
N SER A 241 30.17 -28.58 6.62
CA SER A 241 31.34 -27.90 7.18
C SER A 241 31.65 -26.60 6.46
N ASN A 242 31.53 -26.58 5.12
CA ASN A 242 31.73 -25.39 4.30
C ASN A 242 30.62 -24.35 4.59
N PHE A 243 29.36 -24.77 4.55
CA PHE A 243 28.23 -23.89 4.81
C PHE A 243 28.30 -23.29 6.23
N GLU A 244 28.66 -24.08 7.23
CA GLU A 244 28.84 -23.60 8.62
C GLU A 244 29.96 -22.56 8.73
N SER A 245 31.08 -22.75 7.98
CA SER A 245 32.16 -21.77 7.97
C SER A 245 31.71 -20.41 7.43
N ARG A 246 30.89 -20.42 6.40
CA ARG A 246 30.27 -19.21 5.83
C ARG A 246 29.28 -18.59 6.82
N ALA A 247 28.40 -19.40 7.45
CA ALA A 247 27.47 -18.92 8.47
C ALA A 247 28.18 -18.26 9.67
N LYS A 248 29.33 -18.81 10.08
CA LYS A 248 30.19 -18.23 11.12
C LYS A 248 30.80 -16.89 10.68
N ALA A 249 31.25 -16.78 9.44
CA ALA A 249 31.81 -15.54 8.90
C ALA A 249 30.79 -14.39 8.87
N ILE A 250 29.51 -14.71 8.59
CA ILE A 250 28.40 -13.75 8.60
C ILE A 250 27.92 -13.48 10.06
N ASN A 251 28.30 -14.32 11.03
CA ASN A 251 27.88 -14.25 12.44
C ASN A 251 26.35 -14.26 12.62
N ASN A 252 25.65 -15.07 11.81
CA ASN A 252 24.21 -15.16 11.84
C ASN A 252 23.72 -16.39 12.63
N ASN A 253 22.94 -16.14 13.68
CA ASN A 253 22.50 -17.19 14.60
C ASN A 253 21.50 -18.18 13.96
N TYR A 254 20.61 -17.70 13.08
CA TYR A 254 19.65 -18.53 12.36
C TYR A 254 20.37 -19.57 11.48
N LEU A 255 21.37 -19.13 10.71
CA LEU A 255 22.18 -20.04 9.89
C LEU A 255 22.99 -21.03 10.74
N LEU A 256 23.51 -20.61 11.89
CA LEU A 256 24.22 -21.52 12.81
C LEU A 256 23.28 -22.54 13.44
N LEU A 257 22.06 -22.13 13.79
CA LEU A 257 21.01 -23.03 14.28
C LEU A 257 20.64 -24.04 13.20
N PHE A 258 20.44 -23.60 11.97
CA PHE A 258 20.21 -24.46 10.82
C PHE A 258 21.36 -25.48 10.61
N CYS A 259 22.61 -25.03 10.62
CA CYS A 259 23.76 -25.93 10.53
C CYS A 259 23.76 -26.99 11.64
N SER A 260 23.39 -26.62 12.87
CA SER A 260 23.34 -27.56 13.97
C SER A 260 22.30 -28.67 13.78
N GLN A 261 21.17 -28.38 13.12
CA GLN A 261 20.16 -29.38 12.73
C GLN A 261 20.74 -30.36 11.71
N LEU A 262 21.41 -29.85 10.67
CA LEU A 262 22.06 -30.70 9.67
C LEU A 262 23.15 -31.58 10.25
N TRP A 263 23.95 -31.07 11.21
CA TRP A 263 24.93 -31.85 11.91
C TRP A 263 24.30 -32.95 12.79
N MET A 264 23.18 -32.65 13.46
CA MET A 264 22.46 -33.69 14.22
C MET A 264 21.95 -34.79 13.29
N GLU A 265 21.41 -34.45 12.13
CA GLU A 265 20.99 -35.45 11.14
C GLU A 265 22.15 -36.27 10.61
N TYR A 266 23.30 -35.62 10.34
CA TYR A 266 24.51 -36.31 9.91
C TYR A 266 25.01 -37.30 10.95
N PHE A 267 25.25 -36.87 12.20
CA PHE A 267 25.78 -37.71 13.25
C PHE A 267 24.85 -38.87 13.59
N LYS A 268 23.54 -38.65 13.52
CA LYS A 268 22.55 -39.72 13.66
C LYS A 268 22.65 -40.74 12.51
N ALA A 269 22.88 -40.29 11.28
CA ALA A 269 22.98 -41.19 10.13
C ALA A 269 24.27 -42.00 10.10
N VAL A 270 25.38 -41.51 10.68
CA VAL A 270 26.65 -42.22 10.81
C VAL A 270 26.81 -42.93 12.15
N GLU A 271 25.77 -42.95 12.99
CA GLU A 271 25.74 -43.58 14.31
C GLU A 271 26.81 -43.07 15.30
N ASP A 272 27.24 -41.81 15.17
CA ASP A 272 28.14 -41.14 16.12
C ASP A 272 27.34 -40.49 17.26
N GLU A 273 26.97 -41.28 18.23
CA GLU A 273 26.16 -40.86 19.39
C GLU A 273 26.86 -39.76 20.22
N LYS A 274 28.19 -39.81 20.35
CA LYS A 274 28.94 -38.80 21.10
C LYS A 274 28.83 -37.42 20.47
N SER A 275 29.12 -37.34 19.22
CA SER A 275 29.03 -36.05 18.46
C SER A 275 27.58 -35.57 18.34
N TYR A 276 26.62 -36.50 18.18
CA TYR A 276 25.20 -36.19 18.21
C TYR A 276 24.80 -35.50 19.53
N ASN A 277 25.14 -36.08 20.69
CA ASN A 277 24.79 -35.50 21.99
C ASN A 277 25.44 -34.11 22.21
N GLN A 278 26.68 -33.92 21.79
CA GLN A 278 27.34 -32.62 21.84
C GLN A 278 26.62 -31.58 20.95
N MET A 279 26.20 -32.02 19.78
CA MET A 279 25.48 -31.13 18.87
C MET A 279 24.08 -30.78 19.38
N CYS A 280 23.39 -31.70 20.08
CA CYS A 280 22.12 -31.41 20.74
C CYS A 280 22.25 -30.26 21.77
N ILE A 281 23.32 -30.27 22.56
CA ILE A 281 23.57 -29.20 23.53
C ILE A 281 23.78 -27.88 22.81
N ARG A 282 24.66 -27.87 21.80
CA ARG A 282 24.91 -26.67 20.98
C ARG A 282 23.65 -26.14 20.28
N HIS A 283 22.85 -27.09 19.75
CA HIS A 283 21.57 -26.74 19.12
C HIS A 283 20.63 -26.03 20.10
N ALA A 284 20.51 -26.55 21.33
CA ALA A 284 19.69 -25.95 22.36
C ALA A 284 20.16 -24.52 22.70
N GLU A 285 21.48 -24.29 22.84
CA GLU A 285 22.05 -22.95 23.10
C GLU A 285 21.71 -21.97 21.95
N LEU A 286 21.90 -22.39 20.69
CA LEU A 286 21.58 -21.57 19.51
C LEU A 286 20.08 -21.32 19.40
N TYR A 287 19.25 -22.32 19.74
CA TYR A 287 17.80 -22.20 19.74
C TYR A 287 17.30 -21.14 20.73
N PHE A 288 17.76 -21.20 21.99
CA PHE A 288 17.38 -20.20 22.99
C PHE A 288 17.83 -18.81 22.58
N LYS A 289 19.05 -18.69 22.04
CA LYS A 289 19.53 -17.39 21.51
C LYS A 289 18.67 -16.90 20.34
N GLN A 290 18.21 -17.80 19.45
CA GLN A 290 17.32 -17.42 18.34
C GLN A 290 15.96 -16.97 18.87
N GLN A 291 15.41 -17.62 19.89
CA GLN A 291 14.15 -17.19 20.52
C GLN A 291 14.24 -15.78 21.15
N GLU A 292 15.41 -15.42 21.69
CA GLU A 292 15.64 -14.06 22.18
C GLU A 292 15.68 -13.03 21.03
N ILE A 293 16.32 -13.39 19.92
CA ILE A 293 16.36 -12.56 18.71
C ILE A 293 14.95 -12.40 18.15
N ASP A 294 14.23 -13.50 17.92
CA ASP A 294 12.87 -13.50 17.38
C ASP A 294 11.91 -12.69 18.27
N THR A 295 12.07 -12.77 19.59
CA THR A 295 11.25 -12.00 20.53
C THR A 295 11.52 -10.51 20.40
N ARG A 296 12.80 -10.12 20.27
CA ARG A 296 13.18 -8.71 20.05
C ARG A 296 12.63 -8.18 18.74
N ASP A 297 12.74 -8.97 17.65
CA ASP A 297 12.26 -8.58 16.33
C ASP A 297 10.73 -8.45 16.30
N ARG A 298 10.02 -9.31 17.06
CA ARG A 298 8.56 -9.16 17.25
C ARG A 298 8.19 -7.88 18.02
N ILE A 299 8.96 -7.54 19.07
CA ILE A 299 8.75 -6.29 19.81
C ILE A 299 9.00 -5.10 18.87
N ALA A 300 10.10 -5.09 18.12
CA ALA A 300 10.39 -4.05 17.14
C ALA A 300 9.26 -3.90 16.10
N SER A 301 8.73 -5.01 15.58
CA SER A 301 7.57 -4.99 14.67
C SER A 301 6.32 -4.35 15.29
N ILE A 302 6.08 -4.57 16.59
CA ILE A 302 4.97 -3.93 17.32
C ILE A 302 5.24 -2.44 17.47
N ASP A 303 6.45 -2.05 17.84
CA ASP A 303 6.85 -0.66 18.03
C ASP A 303 6.73 0.14 16.73
N ILE A 304 7.17 -0.44 15.59
CA ILE A 304 6.99 0.13 14.25
C ILE A 304 5.50 0.36 13.97
N LYS A 305 4.66 -0.63 14.22
CA LYS A 305 3.22 -0.52 13.97
C LYS A 305 2.57 0.58 14.80
N ILE A 306 2.97 0.71 16.07
CA ILE A 306 2.49 1.78 16.96
C ILE A 306 2.92 3.14 16.39
N ALA A 307 4.21 3.30 16.06
CA ALA A 307 4.74 4.56 15.52
C ALA A 307 4.06 4.98 14.21
N LEU A 308 3.77 4.02 13.33
CA LEU A 308 3.03 4.28 12.09
C LEU A 308 1.59 4.73 12.36
N GLN A 309 0.89 4.10 13.32
CA GLN A 309 -0.46 4.49 13.70
C GLN A 309 -0.51 5.88 14.37
N GLU A 310 0.45 6.20 15.21
CA GLU A 310 0.58 7.53 15.84
C GLU A 310 0.80 8.60 14.77
N LYS A 311 1.73 8.38 13.83
CA LYS A 311 1.99 9.30 12.71
C LYS A 311 0.75 9.52 11.84
N GLU A 312 0.00 8.49 11.54
CA GLU A 312 -1.25 8.61 10.77
C GLU A 312 -2.33 9.37 11.55
N MET A 313 -2.42 9.17 12.86
CA MET A 313 -3.34 9.91 13.72
C MET A 313 -2.98 11.40 13.79
N GLU A 314 -1.70 11.72 13.96
CA GLU A 314 -1.20 13.10 13.92
C GLU A 314 -1.50 13.77 12.58
N ARG A 315 -1.28 13.06 11.46
CA ARG A 315 -1.60 13.54 10.13
C ARG A 315 -3.08 13.84 9.96
N LYS A 316 -3.98 12.93 10.42
CA LYS A 316 -5.44 13.14 10.39
C LYS A 316 -5.86 14.35 11.24
N LEU A 317 -5.26 14.52 12.41
CA LEU A 317 -5.52 15.67 13.27
C LEU A 317 -5.05 16.98 12.64
N ALA A 318 -3.86 16.98 12.03
CA ALA A 318 -3.33 18.14 11.31
C ALA A 318 -4.21 18.52 10.11
N LEU A 319 -4.64 17.56 9.31
CA LEU A 319 -5.58 17.76 8.21
C LEU A 319 -6.91 18.33 8.69
N LYS A 320 -7.47 17.76 9.77
CA LYS A 320 -8.72 18.26 10.35
C LYS A 320 -8.58 19.71 10.81
N LYS A 321 -7.49 20.07 11.48
CA LYS A 321 -7.22 21.45 11.89
C LYS A 321 -7.00 22.38 10.71
N SER A 322 -6.33 21.91 9.66
CA SER A 322 -6.07 22.71 8.44
C SER A 322 -7.33 22.95 7.60
N ASN A 323 -8.33 22.08 7.69
CA ASN A 323 -9.53 22.09 6.86
C ASN A 323 -10.79 22.61 7.58
N THR A 324 -10.68 23.03 8.84
CA THR A 324 -11.83 23.50 9.62
C THR A 324 -11.70 24.98 9.98
N ASP A 325 -12.79 25.74 9.90
CA ASP A 325 -12.87 27.10 10.42
C ASP A 325 -12.99 27.08 11.95
N ALA A 326 -12.10 27.79 12.63
CA ALA A 326 -11.97 27.72 14.09
C ALA A 326 -13.17 28.30 14.84
N LEU A 327 -13.89 29.28 14.28
CA LEU A 327 -15.05 29.91 14.91
C LEU A 327 -16.30 29.06 14.73
N THR A 328 -16.58 28.67 13.52
CA THR A 328 -17.84 28.05 13.13
C THR A 328 -17.79 26.51 13.15
N GLY A 329 -16.60 25.91 13.08
CA GLY A 329 -16.43 24.45 12.96
C GLY A 329 -16.88 23.86 11.63
N LEU A 330 -17.27 24.69 10.66
CA LEU A 330 -17.50 24.28 9.28
C LEU A 330 -16.17 23.98 8.55
N GLY A 331 -16.24 23.36 7.39
CA GLY A 331 -15.10 23.32 6.49
C GLY A 331 -14.63 24.72 6.13
N ASN A 332 -13.34 24.91 5.89
CA ASN A 332 -12.81 26.16 5.37
C ASN A 332 -12.61 26.08 3.84
N ARG A 333 -12.03 27.10 3.24
CA ARG A 333 -11.75 27.15 1.80
C ARG A 333 -10.90 25.97 1.28
N ASN A 334 -9.96 25.48 2.09
CA ASN A 334 -9.13 24.33 1.71
C ASN A 334 -9.97 23.04 1.66
N ALA A 335 -10.85 22.86 2.65
CA ALA A 335 -11.78 21.74 2.67
C ALA A 335 -12.71 21.75 1.45
N LEU A 336 -13.28 22.91 1.08
CA LEU A 336 -14.11 23.03 -0.12
C LEU A 336 -13.38 22.56 -1.39
N THR A 337 -12.11 22.96 -1.55
CA THR A 337 -11.32 22.57 -2.74
C THR A 337 -11.08 21.06 -2.78
N SER A 338 -10.71 20.46 -1.66
CA SER A 338 -10.49 19.01 -1.54
C SER A 338 -11.76 18.21 -1.79
N ASP A 339 -12.88 18.64 -1.16
CA ASP A 339 -14.17 17.96 -1.28
C ASP A 339 -14.77 18.06 -2.69
N LEU A 340 -14.51 19.18 -3.39
CA LEU A 340 -14.96 19.33 -4.77
C LEU A 340 -14.29 18.32 -5.71
N ASP A 341 -12.99 18.04 -5.54
CA ASP A 341 -12.29 17.05 -6.35
C ASP A 341 -12.88 15.65 -6.15
N GLU A 342 -13.26 15.32 -4.91
CA GLU A 342 -13.96 14.06 -4.59
C GLU A 342 -15.34 14.00 -5.25
N VAL A 343 -16.12 15.07 -5.12
CA VAL A 343 -17.48 15.18 -5.68
C VAL A 343 -17.45 15.09 -7.21
N LEU A 344 -16.47 15.70 -7.87
CA LEU A 344 -16.34 15.62 -9.33
C LEU A 344 -16.00 14.19 -9.79
N LYS A 345 -15.15 13.46 -9.09
CA LYS A 345 -14.84 12.05 -9.38
C LYS A 345 -16.10 11.18 -9.24
N GLU A 346 -16.90 11.42 -8.20
CA GLU A 346 -18.14 10.68 -7.97
C GLU A 346 -19.23 11.03 -8.99
N ALA A 347 -19.39 12.30 -9.34
CA ALA A 347 -20.31 12.77 -10.36
C ALA A 347 -19.96 12.18 -11.74
N ALA A 348 -18.66 12.10 -12.07
CA ALA A 348 -18.20 11.49 -13.32
C ALA A 348 -18.49 9.98 -13.40
N LYS A 349 -18.43 9.26 -12.27
CA LYS A 349 -18.74 7.82 -12.22
C LYS A 349 -20.23 7.53 -12.40
N ASN A 350 -21.12 8.43 -11.93
CA ASN A 350 -22.56 8.18 -11.84
C ASN A 350 -23.37 9.08 -12.79
N ASP A 351 -22.74 9.96 -13.56
CA ASP A 351 -23.31 10.89 -14.55
C ASP A 351 -24.45 11.76 -13.97
N TYR A 352 -24.17 12.49 -12.86
CA TYR A 352 -25.13 13.42 -12.26
C TYR A 352 -24.58 14.82 -12.12
N ASP A 353 -25.50 15.79 -12.02
CA ASP A 353 -25.19 17.20 -11.83
C ASP A 353 -24.80 17.49 -10.40
N ILE A 354 -23.98 18.53 -10.24
CA ILE A 354 -23.59 19.07 -8.95
C ILE A 354 -24.14 20.48 -8.76
N GLY A 355 -24.26 20.89 -7.50
CA GLY A 355 -24.67 22.25 -7.15
C GLY A 355 -23.65 22.91 -6.24
N ILE A 356 -23.53 24.22 -6.35
CA ILE A 356 -22.81 25.05 -5.37
C ILE A 356 -23.64 26.29 -5.04
N GLY A 357 -23.59 26.73 -3.78
CA GLY A 357 -24.20 27.98 -3.35
C GLY A 357 -23.21 28.86 -2.60
N VAL A 358 -23.30 30.15 -2.79
CA VAL A 358 -22.63 31.18 -1.99
C VAL A 358 -23.69 31.98 -1.24
N MET A 359 -23.45 32.20 0.05
CA MET A 359 -24.34 32.86 0.96
C MET A 359 -23.60 33.96 1.71
N ASP A 360 -24.31 35.03 2.03
CA ASP A 360 -23.74 36.19 2.72
C ASP A 360 -24.80 36.79 3.67
N ILE A 361 -24.40 37.07 4.90
CA ILE A 361 -25.28 37.64 5.90
C ILE A 361 -25.54 39.09 5.55
N ASP A 362 -26.81 39.44 5.38
CA ASP A 362 -27.20 40.80 4.98
C ASP A 362 -26.85 41.83 6.06
N CYS A 363 -26.16 42.88 5.65
CA CYS A 363 -25.79 44.02 6.51
C CYS A 363 -24.88 43.62 7.70
N PHE A 364 -24.11 42.52 7.63
CA PHE A 364 -23.28 42.01 8.70
C PHE A 364 -22.27 43.01 9.25
N LYS A 365 -21.72 43.89 8.41
CA LYS A 365 -20.84 44.95 8.87
C LYS A 365 -21.58 45.92 9.81
N GLN A 366 -22.84 46.28 9.50
CA GLN A 366 -23.67 47.14 10.35
C GLN A 366 -24.00 46.47 11.65
N GLU A 367 -24.22 45.14 11.67
CA GLU A 367 -24.39 44.33 12.83
C GLU A 367 -23.17 44.41 13.76
N ASN A 368 -21.96 44.18 13.22
CA ASN A 368 -20.72 44.31 13.99
C ASN A 368 -20.48 45.73 14.50
N ASP A 369 -20.78 46.75 13.70
CA ASP A 369 -20.61 48.16 14.08
C ASP A 369 -21.59 48.57 15.19
N THR A 370 -22.76 47.92 15.27
CA THR A 370 -23.84 48.24 16.24
C THR A 370 -23.65 47.43 17.53
N TYR A 371 -23.45 46.16 17.47
CA TYR A 371 -23.49 45.24 18.65
C TYR A 371 -22.11 44.69 19.02
N GLY A 372 -21.06 44.99 18.21
CA GLY A 372 -19.70 44.53 18.42
C GLY A 372 -19.43 43.15 17.84
N HIS A 373 -18.13 42.86 17.65
CA HIS A 373 -17.66 41.60 17.01
C HIS A 373 -18.09 40.32 17.75
N ILE A 374 -18.31 40.39 19.08
CA ILE A 374 -18.74 39.19 19.83
C ILE A 374 -20.16 38.76 19.39
N GLU A 375 -21.05 39.74 19.16
CA GLU A 375 -22.41 39.43 18.69
C GLU A 375 -22.41 39.03 17.21
N GLY A 376 -21.57 39.65 16.38
CA GLY A 376 -21.33 39.16 15.03
C GLY A 376 -20.81 37.72 14.97
N ASP A 377 -19.90 37.35 15.86
CA ASP A 377 -19.41 35.95 15.96
C ASP A 377 -20.54 34.99 16.33
N ARG A 378 -21.48 35.40 17.21
CA ARG A 378 -22.68 34.62 17.56
C ARG A 378 -23.59 34.43 16.34
N CYS A 379 -23.80 35.48 15.53
CA CYS A 379 -24.56 35.38 14.29
C CYS A 379 -23.93 34.40 13.32
N LEU A 380 -22.60 34.44 13.14
CA LEU A 380 -21.85 33.49 12.32
C LEU A 380 -22.01 32.05 12.80
N VAL A 381 -21.92 31.81 14.11
CA VAL A 381 -22.13 30.49 14.71
C VAL A 381 -23.57 30.02 14.51
N ALA A 382 -24.56 30.89 14.71
CA ALA A 382 -25.99 30.56 14.53
C ALA A 382 -26.30 30.14 13.09
N VAL A 383 -25.80 30.89 12.09
CA VAL A 383 -25.90 30.50 10.66
C VAL A 383 -25.20 29.18 10.42
N SER A 384 -24.00 29.00 10.96
CA SER A 384 -23.24 27.75 10.77
C SER A 384 -23.94 26.53 11.34
N ASP A 385 -24.65 26.66 12.46
CA ASP A 385 -25.39 25.57 13.08
C ASP A 385 -26.63 25.17 12.26
N ILE A 386 -27.29 26.14 11.61
CA ILE A 386 -28.31 25.86 10.59
C ILE A 386 -27.70 25.03 9.45
N LEU A 387 -26.60 25.48 8.88
CA LEU A 387 -25.96 24.80 7.76
C LEU A 387 -25.48 23.39 8.14
N LYS A 388 -24.89 23.19 9.33
CA LYS A 388 -24.51 21.86 9.85
C LYS A 388 -25.70 20.93 9.98
N SER A 389 -26.87 21.44 10.39
CA SER A 389 -28.08 20.63 10.52
C SER A 389 -28.62 20.11 9.18
N LEU A 390 -28.12 20.66 8.05
CA LEU A 390 -28.47 20.30 6.68
C LEU A 390 -27.34 19.56 5.94
N ASN A 391 -26.29 19.14 6.64
CA ASN A 391 -25.12 18.46 6.04
C ASN A 391 -25.43 17.09 5.41
N ASN A 392 -26.59 16.52 5.66
CA ASN A 392 -27.07 15.34 4.94
C ASN A 392 -27.50 15.62 3.48
N ILE A 393 -27.66 16.89 3.11
CA ILE A 393 -28.07 17.37 1.77
C ILE A 393 -26.90 18.01 1.06
N ALA A 394 -26.14 18.89 1.74
CA ALA A 394 -25.04 19.65 1.19
C ALA A 394 -23.90 19.79 2.21
N ARG A 395 -22.66 19.73 1.75
CA ARG A 395 -21.47 20.01 2.59
C ARG A 395 -21.31 21.52 2.72
N SER A 396 -21.05 22.02 3.93
CA SER A 396 -21.07 23.45 4.24
C SER A 396 -19.70 23.97 4.67
N TYR A 397 -19.34 25.15 4.22
CA TYR A 397 -18.04 25.76 4.43
C TYR A 397 -18.17 27.24 4.79
N ARG A 398 -17.24 27.76 5.60
CA ARG A 398 -17.04 29.20 5.75
C ARG A 398 -15.90 29.63 4.83
N PHE A 399 -16.21 30.47 3.84
CA PHE A 399 -15.24 30.86 2.82
C PHE A 399 -14.37 32.04 3.27
N GLY A 400 -14.91 32.95 4.07
CA GLY A 400 -14.22 34.08 4.70
C GLY A 400 -15.20 35.11 5.23
N GLY A 401 -14.88 35.82 6.30
CA GLY A 401 -15.74 36.86 6.87
C GLY A 401 -17.15 36.34 7.18
N ASP A 402 -18.16 36.92 6.50
CA ASP A 402 -19.58 36.59 6.55
C ASP A 402 -20.07 35.70 5.40
N GLU A 403 -19.14 35.20 4.58
CA GLU A 403 -19.44 34.38 3.41
C GLU A 403 -19.39 32.89 3.73
N PHE A 404 -20.47 32.18 3.38
CA PHE A 404 -20.59 30.74 3.46
C PHE A 404 -20.75 30.12 2.08
N VAL A 405 -20.23 28.93 1.90
CA VAL A 405 -20.36 28.14 0.67
C VAL A 405 -20.98 26.78 1.01
N VAL A 406 -21.85 26.32 0.16
CA VAL A 406 -22.43 24.97 0.24
C VAL A 406 -22.19 24.23 -1.06
N LEU A 407 -21.80 22.97 -0.97
CA LEU A 407 -21.54 22.08 -2.09
C LEU A 407 -22.52 20.91 -2.03
N PHE A 408 -23.27 20.71 -3.11
CA PHE A 408 -24.20 19.60 -3.28
C PHE A 408 -23.52 18.53 -4.13
N PRO A 409 -23.17 17.36 -3.56
CA PRO A 409 -22.51 16.28 -4.30
C PRO A 409 -23.38 15.74 -5.44
N LYS A 410 -24.71 15.79 -5.28
CA LYS A 410 -25.71 15.49 -6.28
C LYS A 410 -26.84 16.49 -6.15
N ALA A 411 -27.24 17.14 -7.23
CA ALA A 411 -28.22 18.21 -7.16
C ALA A 411 -29.20 18.19 -8.35
N ASP A 412 -30.39 18.70 -8.05
CA ASP A 412 -31.35 19.17 -9.03
C ASP A 412 -31.93 20.51 -8.57
N ASP A 413 -32.74 21.14 -9.41
CA ASP A 413 -33.28 22.48 -9.15
C ASP A 413 -34.23 22.50 -7.92
N GLU A 414 -35.03 21.43 -7.74
CA GLU A 414 -35.97 21.32 -6.62
C GLU A 414 -35.23 21.15 -5.28
N LEU A 415 -34.17 20.34 -5.24
CA LEU A 415 -33.36 20.13 -4.05
C LEU A 415 -32.71 21.45 -3.60
N ILE A 416 -32.10 22.19 -4.53
CA ILE A 416 -31.44 23.47 -4.24
C ILE A 416 -32.46 24.50 -3.71
N LYS A 417 -33.63 24.62 -4.36
CA LYS A 417 -34.69 25.55 -3.91
C LYS A 417 -35.22 25.18 -2.54
N SER A 418 -35.47 23.89 -2.29
CA SER A 418 -35.89 23.38 -1.00
C SER A 418 -34.87 23.67 0.11
N TYR A 419 -33.57 23.45 -0.20
CA TYR A 419 -32.49 23.78 0.72
C TYR A 419 -32.45 25.28 1.05
N ALA A 420 -32.52 26.15 0.03
CA ALA A 420 -32.49 27.60 0.20
C ALA A 420 -33.64 28.11 1.08
N LEU A 421 -34.85 27.59 0.88
CA LEU A 421 -36.02 27.91 1.69
C LEU A 421 -35.87 27.42 3.14
N ASN A 422 -35.30 26.22 3.33
CA ASN A 422 -35.02 25.69 4.66
C ASN A 422 -34.06 26.58 5.44
N VAL A 423 -32.99 27.05 4.81
CA VAL A 423 -32.03 27.99 5.44
C VAL A 423 -32.73 29.28 5.87
N GLN A 424 -33.54 29.88 4.99
CA GLN A 424 -34.27 31.11 5.31
C GLN A 424 -35.26 30.92 6.45
N ASN A 425 -36.06 29.84 6.41
CA ASN A 425 -37.05 29.56 7.43
C ASN A 425 -36.42 29.33 8.80
N ARG A 426 -35.34 28.52 8.88
CA ARG A 426 -34.65 28.26 10.13
C ARG A 426 -33.96 29.51 10.69
N LEU A 427 -33.40 30.38 9.81
CA LEU A 427 -32.84 31.65 10.25
C LEU A 427 -33.90 32.56 10.82
N LYS A 428 -35.08 32.62 10.18
CA LYS A 428 -36.22 33.37 10.68
C LYS A 428 -36.73 32.84 12.04
N GLU A 429 -36.72 31.54 12.26
CA GLU A 429 -37.12 30.92 13.52
C GLU A 429 -36.17 31.27 14.68
N LEU A 430 -34.90 31.59 14.41
CA LEU A 430 -33.96 32.03 15.46
C LEU A 430 -34.25 33.43 16.00
N ASP A 431 -35.08 34.24 15.30
CA ASP A 431 -35.55 35.55 15.71
C ASP A 431 -34.47 36.51 16.22
N ILE A 432 -33.28 36.48 15.59
CA ILE A 432 -32.11 37.31 15.95
C ILE A 432 -32.38 38.76 15.47
N ASP A 433 -32.29 39.75 16.40
CA ASP A 433 -32.49 41.16 16.07
C ASP A 433 -31.36 41.73 15.24
N ASN A 434 -31.71 42.55 14.23
CA ASN A 434 -30.78 43.33 13.43
C ASN A 434 -31.40 44.72 13.09
N ILE A 435 -31.68 45.46 14.16
CA ILE A 435 -32.53 46.67 14.14
C ILE A 435 -32.00 47.78 13.21
N ASN A 436 -30.70 47.87 12.96
CA ASN A 436 -30.10 48.89 12.11
C ASN A 436 -29.90 48.43 10.68
N SER A 437 -30.38 47.23 10.32
CA SER A 437 -30.30 46.73 8.97
C SER A 437 -31.25 47.47 8.02
N ALA A 438 -30.80 47.84 6.83
CA ALA A 438 -31.67 48.43 5.79
C ALA A 438 -32.62 47.40 5.13
N VAL A 439 -32.52 46.13 5.50
CA VAL A 439 -33.22 44.99 4.86
C VAL A 439 -34.36 44.49 5.70
N SER A 440 -34.13 44.29 7.01
CA SER A 440 -35.09 43.72 7.97
C SER A 440 -34.63 44.00 9.38
N ASP A 441 -35.59 44.16 10.33
CA ASP A 441 -35.28 44.26 11.74
C ASP A 441 -34.74 42.96 12.36
N LYS A 442 -34.69 41.89 11.56
CA LYS A 442 -34.14 40.57 11.91
C LYS A 442 -32.99 40.18 10.97
N LEU A 443 -32.13 39.33 11.47
CA LEU A 443 -31.01 38.82 10.71
C LEU A 443 -31.49 38.07 9.47
N THR A 444 -30.96 38.45 8.30
CA THR A 444 -31.30 37.83 7.02
C THR A 444 -30.05 37.39 6.27
N ILE A 445 -30.25 36.53 5.29
CA ILE A 445 -29.18 35.99 4.45
C ILE A 445 -29.58 36.06 2.97
N SER A 446 -28.68 36.49 2.15
CA SER A 446 -28.79 36.42 0.68
C SER A 446 -28.06 35.19 0.17
N GLN A 447 -28.65 34.46 -0.78
CA GLN A 447 -28.16 33.17 -1.24
C GLN A 447 -28.13 33.10 -2.77
N GLY A 448 -27.01 32.77 -3.36
CA GLY A 448 -26.86 32.54 -4.80
C GLY A 448 -26.41 31.11 -5.07
N TYR A 449 -27.10 30.43 -5.95
CA TYR A 449 -26.81 29.04 -6.28
C TYR A 449 -26.58 28.82 -7.78
N VAL A 450 -25.85 27.79 -8.14
CA VAL A 450 -25.70 27.30 -9.49
C VAL A 450 -25.87 25.78 -9.54
N LEU A 451 -26.65 25.32 -10.51
CA LEU A 451 -26.76 23.92 -10.89
C LEU A 451 -25.98 23.72 -12.19
N ILE A 452 -25.02 22.81 -12.23
CA ILE A 452 -24.09 22.67 -13.35
C ILE A 452 -23.79 21.18 -13.66
N ASP A 453 -23.62 20.88 -14.95
CA ASP A 453 -23.05 19.61 -15.38
C ASP A 453 -21.58 19.55 -14.94
N TYR A 454 -21.19 18.48 -14.25
CA TYR A 454 -19.82 18.28 -13.76
C TYR A 454 -18.76 18.41 -14.87
N LYS A 455 -19.11 18.06 -16.13
CA LYS A 455 -18.22 18.15 -17.31
C LYS A 455 -17.79 19.58 -17.64
N LEU A 456 -18.55 20.56 -17.20
CA LEU A 456 -18.28 21.99 -17.45
C LEU A 456 -17.43 22.65 -16.36
N VAL A 457 -17.13 21.93 -15.28
CA VAL A 457 -16.37 22.44 -14.14
C VAL A 457 -14.87 22.37 -14.42
N LYS A 458 -14.22 23.54 -14.45
CA LYS A 458 -12.77 23.65 -14.65
C LYS A 458 -11.99 23.89 -13.35
N SER A 459 -12.62 24.52 -12.36
CA SER A 459 -12.00 24.84 -11.07
C SER A 459 -13.04 25.24 -10.01
N CYS A 460 -12.67 25.11 -8.72
CA CYS A 460 -13.47 25.60 -7.60
C CYS A 460 -13.74 27.11 -7.71
N SER A 461 -12.76 27.92 -8.10
CA SER A 461 -12.92 29.38 -8.25
C SER A 461 -13.91 29.76 -9.35
N GLN A 462 -14.04 28.96 -10.41
CA GLN A 462 -15.04 29.16 -11.45
C GLN A 462 -16.47 28.94 -10.92
N LEU A 463 -16.66 27.82 -10.17
CA LEU A 463 -17.96 27.52 -9.58
C LEU A 463 -18.42 28.58 -8.61
N VAL A 464 -17.53 28.98 -7.70
CA VAL A 464 -17.81 30.05 -6.73
C VAL A 464 -18.20 31.35 -7.45
N LYS A 465 -17.52 31.73 -8.54
CA LYS A 465 -17.88 32.92 -9.35
C LYS A 465 -19.28 32.83 -9.95
N TYR A 466 -19.71 31.67 -10.41
CA TYR A 466 -21.09 31.53 -10.93
C TYR A 466 -22.12 31.72 -9.83
N ALA A 467 -21.93 31.06 -8.66
CA ALA A 467 -22.81 31.24 -7.52
C ALA A 467 -22.80 32.69 -6.97
N ASP A 468 -21.62 33.34 -6.97
CA ASP A 468 -21.50 34.77 -6.59
C ASP A 468 -22.27 35.69 -7.54
N SER A 469 -22.28 35.40 -8.86
CA SER A 469 -23.11 36.14 -9.80
C SER A 469 -24.62 35.99 -9.55
N ALA A 470 -25.03 34.82 -9.07
CA ALA A 470 -26.41 34.58 -8.64
C ALA A 470 -26.70 35.34 -7.32
N LEU A 471 -25.79 35.32 -6.36
CA LEU A 471 -25.89 36.07 -5.09
C LEU A 471 -25.99 37.60 -5.38
N TYR A 472 -25.20 38.09 -6.31
CA TYR A 472 -25.26 39.51 -6.70
C TYR A 472 -26.64 39.94 -7.23
N LYS A 473 -27.33 39.09 -8.01
CA LYS A 473 -28.73 39.33 -8.41
C LYS A 473 -29.66 39.44 -7.21
N VAL A 474 -29.50 38.61 -6.18
CA VAL A 474 -30.30 38.70 -4.95
C VAL A 474 -30.04 40.02 -4.22
N LYS A 475 -28.77 40.38 -4.06
CA LYS A 475 -28.38 41.63 -3.39
C LYS A 475 -28.95 42.88 -4.11
N GLN A 476 -29.01 42.89 -5.45
CA GLN A 476 -29.62 43.95 -6.24
C GLN A 476 -31.16 44.03 -6.10
N ASN A 477 -31.81 42.86 -5.89
CA ASN A 477 -33.29 42.79 -5.80
C ASN A 477 -33.83 42.95 -4.38
N GLY A 478 -33.05 43.53 -3.47
CA GLY A 478 -33.53 43.88 -2.13
C GLY A 478 -33.05 42.92 -1.03
N ARG A 479 -32.15 41.98 -1.34
CA ARG A 479 -31.58 41.01 -0.40
C ARG A 479 -32.60 40.00 0.17
N ASN A 480 -32.27 39.32 1.27
CA ASN A 480 -33.14 38.38 2.01
C ASN A 480 -33.89 37.43 1.07
N GLY A 481 -33.17 36.74 0.21
CA GLY A 481 -33.75 35.88 -0.80
C GLY A 481 -32.72 34.88 -1.36
N PHE A 482 -33.13 34.18 -2.37
CA PHE A 482 -32.23 33.32 -3.11
C PHE A 482 -32.46 33.37 -4.63
N TYR A 483 -31.45 33.04 -5.37
CA TYR A 483 -31.52 32.85 -6.82
C TYR A 483 -30.73 31.62 -7.25
N VAL A 484 -31.34 30.81 -8.12
CA VAL A 484 -30.70 29.62 -8.68
C VAL A 484 -30.38 29.88 -10.15
N LEU A 485 -29.12 29.89 -10.52
CA LEU A 485 -28.68 30.01 -11.91
C LEU A 485 -28.79 28.60 -12.54
N GLY A 486 -29.70 28.46 -13.51
CA GLY A 486 -29.88 27.20 -14.23
C GLY A 486 -28.79 26.96 -15.27
N LYS A 487 -28.72 25.72 -15.76
CA LYS A 487 -27.73 25.28 -16.76
C LYS A 487 -27.76 26.15 -18.03
N ASP A 488 -28.95 26.55 -18.49
CA ASP A 488 -29.16 27.34 -19.72
C ASP A 488 -28.69 28.80 -19.59
N GLU A 489 -28.52 29.27 -18.37
CA GLU A 489 -28.08 30.67 -18.09
C GLU A 489 -26.56 30.79 -17.95
N ILE A 490 -25.83 29.68 -17.84
CA ILE A 490 -24.39 29.66 -17.73
C ILE A 490 -23.78 29.95 -19.10
N LYS A 491 -23.31 31.17 -19.31
CA LYS A 491 -22.54 31.52 -20.52
C LYS A 491 -21.10 31.04 -20.31
N LEU A 492 -20.69 30.03 -21.08
CA LEU A 492 -19.33 29.50 -21.15
C LEU A 492 -18.32 30.53 -21.72
#